data_9e10fbaa1dbc3a7123dbea367d2fca11
#
_entry.id   9e10fbaa1dbc3a7123dbea367d2fca11
#
_cell.length_a   1.000
_cell.length_b   1.000
_cell.length_c   1.000
_cell.angle_alpha   90.00
_cell.angle_beta   90.00
_cell.angle_gamma   90.00
#
_symmetry.space_group_name_H-M   'P 1'
#
loop_
_entity.id
_entity.type
_entity.pdbx_description
1 polymer ?
#
loop_
_entity_poly.entity_id
_entity_poly.type
_entity_poly.pdbx_seq_one_letter_code
_entity_poly.pdbx_strand_id
1 'polypeptide(L)'
;PSYLTSNHYQIAKYYLLDMHQRVPEVLVMSKVVWDKLSPDDQKLIKQAAVDSVKTQRELWNKFEKEAMDKVKAAGSTVTEVKDVKPWQAAVKPVIDKYRADYKDALEAIDKARK
;
A
#
# COMPACT_ATOMS: atom_id res chain seq x y z
N PRO A 1 -2.07 6.71 -6.75
CA PRO A 1 -2.35 8.12 -6.45
C PRO A 1 -1.10 9.00 -6.36
N SER A 2 -0.03 8.56 -5.68
CA SER A 2 1.18 9.37 -5.45
C SER A 2 1.84 9.90 -6.73
N TYR A 3 1.81 9.14 -7.81
CA TYR A 3 2.31 9.56 -9.11
C TYR A 3 1.61 10.83 -9.63
N LEU A 4 0.30 10.97 -9.36
CA LEU A 4 -0.47 12.18 -9.64
C LEU A 4 -0.18 13.29 -8.63
N THR A 5 -0.33 13.01 -7.32
CA THR A 5 -0.28 14.05 -6.27
C THR A 5 1.10 14.67 -6.10
N SER A 6 2.16 13.91 -6.41
CA SER A 6 3.54 14.41 -6.43
C SER A 6 3.97 15.00 -7.77
N ASN A 7 3.04 15.13 -8.72
CA ASN A 7 3.29 15.66 -10.07
C ASN A 7 4.38 14.93 -10.88
N HIS A 8 4.72 13.69 -10.51
CA HIS A 8 5.74 12.91 -11.22
C HIS A 8 5.37 12.66 -12.68
N TYR A 9 4.07 12.55 -12.99
CA TYR A 9 3.55 12.35 -14.34
C TYR A 9 3.91 13.48 -15.33
N GLN A 10 4.27 14.66 -14.83
CA GLN A 10 4.66 15.78 -15.70
C GLN A 10 6.05 15.56 -16.34
N ILE A 11 6.93 14.85 -15.63
CA ILE A 11 8.32 14.60 -16.02
C ILE A 11 8.51 13.15 -16.50
N ALA A 12 8.12 12.18 -15.70
CA ALA A 12 8.23 10.76 -16.00
C ALA A 12 6.96 10.27 -16.71
N LYS A 13 6.93 10.30 -18.03
CA LYS A 13 5.75 10.00 -18.83
C LYS A 13 5.39 8.52 -18.95
N TYR A 14 6.29 7.63 -18.52
CA TYR A 14 6.08 6.18 -18.56
C TYR A 14 5.91 5.64 -17.16
N TYR A 15 4.78 4.99 -16.91
CA TYR A 15 4.44 4.43 -15.61
C TYR A 15 4.16 2.94 -15.73
N LEU A 16 4.92 2.13 -14.99
CA LEU A 16 4.80 0.68 -15.01
C LEU A 16 4.08 0.19 -13.75
N LEU A 17 3.03 -0.59 -13.94
CA LEU A 17 2.30 -1.26 -12.87
C LEU A 17 2.87 -2.66 -12.67
N ASP A 18 3.95 -2.77 -11.94
CA ASP A 18 4.65 -4.02 -11.64
C ASP A 18 4.18 -4.66 -10.32
N MET A 19 3.31 -3.98 -9.57
CA MET A 19 2.73 -4.46 -8.33
C MET A 19 3.76 -4.94 -7.29
N HIS A 20 4.94 -4.32 -7.29
CA HIS A 20 6.09 -4.74 -6.47
C HIS A 20 5.85 -4.62 -4.96
N GLN A 21 4.86 -3.82 -4.55
CA GLN A 21 4.67 -3.48 -3.16
C GLN A 21 3.19 -3.26 -2.83
N ARG A 22 2.77 -3.74 -1.67
CA ARG A 22 1.51 -3.36 -1.02
C ARG A 22 1.82 -2.93 0.40
N VAL A 23 1.74 -1.63 0.65
CA VAL A 23 1.98 -1.07 2.00
C VAL A 23 0.64 -0.99 2.72
N PRO A 24 0.47 -1.70 3.85
CA PRO A 24 -0.72 -1.54 4.67
C PRO A 24 -0.65 -0.19 5.39
N GLU A 25 -1.77 0.51 5.40
CA GLU A 25 -1.93 1.69 6.25
C GLU A 25 -2.63 1.28 7.54
N VAL A 26 -2.13 1.78 8.66
CA VAL A 26 -2.69 1.48 9.98
C VAL A 26 -2.99 2.76 10.73
N LEU A 27 -4.19 2.81 11.33
CA LEU A 27 -4.54 3.86 12.26
C LEU A 27 -4.02 3.49 13.64
N VAL A 28 -3.14 4.32 14.20
CA VAL A 28 -2.52 4.07 15.50
C VAL A 28 -2.83 5.20 16.48
N MET A 29 -2.88 4.87 17.74
CA MET A 29 -3.01 5.82 18.83
C MET A 29 -1.90 5.58 19.86
N SER A 30 -1.35 6.65 20.42
CA SER A 30 -0.36 6.55 21.49
C SER A 30 -0.92 5.77 22.68
N LYS A 31 -0.19 4.74 23.14
CA LYS A 31 -0.58 3.96 24.32
C LYS A 31 -0.74 4.83 25.57
N VAL A 32 0.13 5.81 25.75
CA VAL A 32 0.07 6.74 26.89
C VAL A 32 -1.23 7.56 26.91
N VAL A 33 -1.75 7.93 25.73
CA VAL A 33 -3.02 8.63 25.61
C VAL A 33 -4.18 7.64 25.77
N TRP A 34 -4.09 6.47 25.13
CA TRP A 34 -5.08 5.41 25.19
C TRP A 34 -5.40 4.98 26.63
N ASP A 35 -4.36 4.76 27.45
CA ASP A 35 -4.50 4.30 28.82
C ASP A 35 -5.17 5.33 29.77
N LYS A 36 -5.26 6.60 29.34
CA LYS A 36 -5.95 7.67 30.09
C LYS A 36 -7.42 7.79 29.76
N LEU A 37 -7.88 7.13 28.69
CA LEU A 37 -9.27 7.13 28.30
C LEU A 37 -10.09 6.19 29.16
N SER A 38 -11.35 6.54 29.37
CA SER A 38 -12.32 5.62 29.98
C SER A 38 -12.52 4.38 29.09
N PRO A 39 -12.94 3.24 29.65
CA PRO A 39 -13.26 2.05 28.86
C PRO A 39 -14.32 2.32 27.76
N ASP A 40 -15.28 3.18 28.04
CA ASP A 40 -16.32 3.56 27.08
C ASP A 40 -15.77 4.40 25.93
N ASP A 41 -14.88 5.36 26.22
CA ASP A 41 -14.20 6.14 25.18
C ASP A 41 -13.29 5.26 24.33
N GLN A 42 -12.55 4.33 24.94
CA GLN A 42 -11.71 3.37 24.20
C GLN A 42 -12.56 2.52 23.24
N LYS A 43 -13.72 2.05 23.70
CA LYS A 43 -14.65 1.28 22.88
C LYS A 43 -15.19 2.10 21.72
N LEU A 44 -15.62 3.35 22.01
CA LEU A 44 -16.15 4.28 21.01
C LEU A 44 -15.12 4.59 19.92
N ILE A 45 -13.90 4.95 20.32
CA ILE A 45 -12.80 5.26 19.38
C ILE A 45 -12.44 4.04 18.54
N LYS A 46 -12.35 2.86 19.15
CA LYS A 46 -12.06 1.63 18.41
C LYS A 46 -13.15 1.32 17.39
N GLN A 47 -14.42 1.48 17.75
CA GLN A 47 -15.52 1.27 16.82
C GLN A 47 -15.48 2.27 15.68
N ALA A 48 -15.30 3.56 15.97
CA ALA A 48 -15.18 4.60 14.95
C ALA A 48 -14.02 4.33 13.98
N ALA A 49 -12.88 3.86 14.50
CA ALA A 49 -11.74 3.49 13.67
C ALA A 49 -12.07 2.31 12.73
N VAL A 50 -12.77 1.28 13.22
CA VAL A 50 -13.23 0.15 12.38
C VAL A 50 -14.22 0.62 11.31
N ASP A 51 -15.18 1.45 11.68
CA ASP A 51 -16.21 1.95 10.76
C ASP A 51 -15.62 2.84 9.67
N SER A 52 -14.56 3.59 9.99
CA SER A 52 -13.87 4.44 9.01
C SER A 52 -13.22 3.67 7.87
N VAL A 53 -12.85 2.38 8.07
CA VAL A 53 -12.17 1.55 7.08
C VAL A 53 -12.97 1.40 5.79
N LYS A 54 -14.30 1.22 5.90
CA LYS A 54 -15.17 1.07 4.73
C LYS A 54 -15.15 2.34 3.88
N THR A 55 -15.40 3.48 4.52
CA THR A 55 -15.40 4.79 3.85
C THR A 55 -14.03 5.09 3.22
N GLN A 56 -12.95 4.84 3.96
CA GLN A 56 -11.60 5.05 3.47
C GLN A 56 -11.32 4.23 2.21
N ARG A 57 -11.68 2.93 2.19
CA ARG A 57 -11.47 2.06 1.04
C ARG A 57 -12.28 2.49 -0.19
N GLU A 58 -13.53 2.89 0.00
CA GLU A 58 -14.38 3.39 -1.09
C GLU A 58 -13.80 4.67 -1.71
N LEU A 59 -13.41 5.63 -0.86
CA LEU A 59 -12.80 6.88 -1.32
C LEU A 59 -11.44 6.64 -1.98
N TRP A 60 -10.63 5.72 -1.46
CA TRP A 60 -9.33 5.38 -2.05
C TRP A 60 -9.48 4.77 -3.43
N ASN A 61 -10.35 3.78 -3.59
CA ASN A 61 -10.61 3.14 -4.88
C ASN A 61 -11.11 4.15 -5.94
N LYS A 62 -11.99 5.06 -5.52
CA LYS A 62 -12.45 6.15 -6.39
C LYS A 62 -11.29 7.05 -6.79
N PHE A 63 -10.46 7.46 -5.84
CA PHE A 63 -9.33 8.32 -6.08
C PHE A 63 -8.26 7.66 -6.97
N GLU A 64 -7.98 6.37 -6.79
CA GLU A 64 -7.07 5.62 -7.66
C GLU A 64 -7.52 5.66 -9.13
N LYS A 65 -8.81 5.44 -9.35
CA LYS A 65 -9.40 5.49 -10.70
C LYS A 65 -9.27 6.90 -11.30
N GLU A 66 -9.69 7.92 -10.57
CA GLU A 66 -9.60 9.31 -11.00
C GLU A 66 -8.15 9.73 -11.28
N ALA A 67 -7.21 9.32 -10.43
CA ALA A 67 -5.79 9.59 -10.62
C ALA A 67 -5.25 8.94 -11.89
N MET A 68 -5.63 7.68 -12.15
CA MET A 68 -5.25 6.96 -13.35
C MET A 68 -5.77 7.65 -14.62
N ASP A 69 -7.03 8.05 -14.61
CA ASP A 69 -7.66 8.73 -15.74
C ASP A 69 -6.98 10.09 -16.01
N LYS A 70 -6.69 10.85 -14.97
CA LYS A 70 -5.99 12.15 -15.09
C LYS A 70 -4.58 12.02 -15.65
N VAL A 71 -3.77 11.07 -15.18
CA VAL A 71 -2.40 10.93 -15.69
C VAL A 71 -2.37 10.44 -17.13
N LYS A 72 -3.30 9.56 -17.52
CA LYS A 72 -3.46 9.14 -18.92
C LYS A 72 -3.88 10.31 -19.81
N ALA A 73 -4.86 11.11 -19.38
CA ALA A 73 -5.30 12.30 -20.10
C ALA A 73 -4.18 13.35 -20.24
N ALA A 74 -3.24 13.40 -19.28
CA ALA A 74 -2.05 14.24 -19.34
C ALA A 74 -0.89 13.67 -20.19
N GLY A 75 -1.14 12.57 -20.92
CA GLY A 75 -0.19 11.98 -21.85
C GLY A 75 0.76 10.95 -21.24
N SER A 76 0.48 10.44 -20.04
CA SER A 76 1.27 9.35 -19.49
C SER A 76 0.90 8.00 -20.12
N THR A 77 1.91 7.23 -20.50
CA THR A 77 1.75 5.84 -20.93
C THR A 77 1.80 4.93 -19.70
N VAL A 78 0.71 4.22 -19.44
CA VAL A 78 0.62 3.28 -18.32
C VAL A 78 0.65 1.87 -18.87
N THR A 79 1.61 1.07 -18.41
CA THR A 79 1.81 -0.32 -18.84
C THR A 79 1.64 -1.25 -17.66
N GLU A 80 0.84 -2.31 -17.84
CA GLU A 80 0.69 -3.39 -16.85
C GLU A 80 1.68 -4.51 -17.10
N VAL A 81 2.31 -5.00 -16.05
CA VAL A 81 3.16 -6.20 -16.11
C VAL A 81 2.27 -7.43 -16.03
N LYS A 82 2.16 -8.16 -17.14
CA LYS A 82 1.37 -9.39 -17.22
C LYS A 82 2.08 -10.60 -16.60
N ASP A 83 3.40 -10.67 -16.71
CA ASP A 83 4.21 -11.71 -16.11
C ASP A 83 5.23 -11.10 -15.15
N VAL A 84 5.05 -11.35 -13.86
CA VAL A 84 5.92 -10.85 -12.80
C VAL A 84 7.12 -11.74 -12.51
N LYS A 85 7.18 -12.96 -13.07
CA LYS A 85 8.25 -13.93 -12.78
C LYS A 85 9.65 -13.43 -13.10
N PRO A 86 9.91 -12.78 -14.25
CA PRO A 86 11.23 -12.22 -14.54
C PRO A 86 11.66 -11.16 -13.51
N TRP A 87 10.71 -10.35 -13.04
CA TRP A 87 10.96 -9.34 -12.02
C TRP A 87 11.28 -9.97 -10.66
N GLN A 88 10.52 -10.99 -10.27
CA GLN A 88 10.78 -11.75 -9.05
C GLN A 88 12.15 -12.45 -9.09
N ALA A 89 12.54 -13.02 -10.24
CA ALA A 89 13.86 -13.61 -10.42
C ALA A 89 14.98 -12.58 -10.27
N ALA A 90 14.80 -11.38 -10.84
CA ALA A 90 15.79 -10.31 -10.76
C ALA A 90 16.03 -9.79 -9.35
N VAL A 91 14.98 -9.75 -8.50
CA VAL A 91 15.09 -9.27 -7.10
C VAL A 91 15.44 -10.38 -6.10
N LYS A 92 15.39 -11.65 -6.52
CA LYS A 92 15.70 -12.79 -5.65
C LYS A 92 17.04 -12.69 -4.91
N PRO A 93 18.17 -12.26 -5.54
CA PRO A 93 19.42 -12.12 -4.83
C PRO A 93 19.36 -11.13 -3.65
N VAL A 94 18.55 -10.09 -3.75
CA VAL A 94 18.34 -9.12 -2.66
C VAL A 94 17.61 -9.79 -1.51
N ILE A 95 16.54 -10.52 -1.80
CA ILE A 95 15.76 -11.25 -0.79
C ILE A 95 16.63 -12.29 -0.08
N ASP A 96 17.42 -13.05 -0.86
CA ASP A 96 18.31 -14.08 -0.32
C ASP A 96 19.38 -13.49 0.61
N LYS A 97 19.93 -12.31 0.28
CA LYS A 97 20.91 -11.60 1.12
C LYS A 97 20.35 -11.28 2.51
N TYR A 98 19.10 -10.88 2.60
CA TYR A 98 18.47 -10.48 3.87
C TYR A 98 17.63 -11.58 4.52
N ARG A 99 17.60 -12.79 3.95
CA ARG A 99 16.75 -13.89 4.44
C ARG A 99 17.06 -14.30 5.87
N ALA A 100 18.33 -14.28 6.27
CA ALA A 100 18.72 -14.63 7.64
C ALA A 100 18.22 -13.61 8.67
N ASP A 101 18.31 -12.32 8.35
CA ASP A 101 17.95 -11.21 9.23
C ASP A 101 16.42 -11.09 9.41
N TYR A 102 15.65 -11.48 8.38
CA TYR A 102 14.19 -11.34 8.35
C TYR A 102 13.45 -12.67 8.17
N LYS A 103 14.02 -13.75 8.69
CA LYS A 103 13.53 -15.12 8.51
C LYS A 103 12.05 -15.25 8.83
N ASP A 104 11.64 -14.86 10.04
CA ASP A 104 10.26 -15.04 10.52
C ASP A 104 9.25 -14.26 9.67
N ALA A 105 9.61 -13.04 9.25
CA ALA A 105 8.76 -12.22 8.40
C ALA A 105 8.60 -12.83 7.00
N LEU A 106 9.69 -13.31 6.40
CA LEU A 106 9.68 -13.95 5.09
C LEU A 106 8.90 -15.27 5.10
N GLU A 107 9.07 -16.08 6.16
CA GLU A 107 8.28 -17.31 6.33
C GLU A 107 6.77 -17.02 6.50
N ALA A 108 6.41 -15.95 7.22
CA ALA A 108 5.02 -15.53 7.35
C ALA A 108 4.43 -15.08 6.01
N ILE A 109 5.21 -14.34 5.20
CA ILE A 109 4.82 -13.93 3.84
C ILE A 109 4.64 -15.16 2.94
N ASP A 110 5.59 -16.09 2.96
CA ASP A 110 5.52 -17.30 2.13
C ASP A 110 4.32 -18.18 2.51
N LYS A 111 3.96 -18.27 3.78
CA LYS A 111 2.74 -18.95 4.24
C LYS A 111 1.45 -18.26 3.80
N ALA A 112 1.45 -16.93 3.68
CA ALA A 112 0.29 -16.15 3.25
C ALA A 112 0.08 -16.13 1.72
N ARG A 113 1.08 -16.54 0.95
CA ARG A 113 1.01 -16.69 -0.52
C ARG A 113 0.34 -18.00 -0.91
N LYS A 114 -0.95 -18.11 -0.67
CA LYS A 114 -1.75 -19.27 -1.13
C LYS A 114 -2.60 -18.89 -2.33
#